data_64d5ec67c9fe63a01c77030fe22e0ae4
#
_entry.id   64d5ec67c9fe63a01c77030fe22e0ae4
#
_cell.length_a   1.000
_cell.length_b   1.000
_cell.length_c   1.000
_cell.angle_alpha   90.00
_cell.angle_beta   90.00
_cell.angle_gamma   90.00
#
_symmetry.space_group_name_H-M   'P 1'
#
loop_
_entity.id
_entity.type
_entity.pdbx_description
1 polymer ?
#
loop_
_entity_poly.entity_id
_entity_poly.type
_entity_poly.pdbx_seq_one_letter_code
_entity_poly.pdbx_strand_id
1 'polypeptide(L)'
;GIDKPDCVSNFKGGDYDLVIHLAAWADIRESLENPDAYYENNVVKAKPLFDWCGKTNTRLLYASSSAVDGNYWENPYAMSKWINEQMAPPNSVGMRFTTVYAPDSRDNMMYGLLRDKKATYVTNHRRDWIHVHDVCSAIRFLAPTTVTGPVPVGYGESVPVRKLAEKFGQGDLPVKEFTPGEVDDNVADISVMMSIGWIPMINILDTVQNNEDP
;
A
#
# COMPACT_ATOMS: atom_id res chain seq x y z
N GLY A 1 -7.48 -18.32 -1.16
CA GLY A 1 -7.47 -16.99 -0.61
C GLY A 1 -8.74 -16.71 0.16
N ILE A 2 -8.61 -16.06 1.29
CA ILE A 2 -9.73 -15.69 2.14
C ILE A 2 -9.98 -14.18 1.89
N ASP A 3 -11.06 -13.85 1.21
CA ASP A 3 -11.28 -12.54 0.58
C ASP A 3 -12.45 -11.75 1.20
N LYS A 4 -12.57 -11.75 2.53
CA LYS A 4 -13.60 -10.96 3.23
C LYS A 4 -13.05 -10.34 4.51
N PRO A 5 -13.54 -9.15 4.93
CA PRO A 5 -13.05 -8.42 6.12
C PRO A 5 -13.00 -9.25 7.42
N ASP A 6 -13.86 -10.24 7.56
CA ASP A 6 -13.94 -11.09 8.77
C ASP A 6 -12.98 -12.29 8.77
N CYS A 7 -12.13 -12.41 7.77
CA CYS A 7 -11.35 -13.62 7.53
C CYS A 7 -10.13 -13.75 8.43
N VAL A 8 -9.51 -12.63 8.80
CA VAL A 8 -8.29 -12.67 9.62
C VAL A 8 -8.63 -13.07 11.06
N SER A 9 -9.77 -12.61 11.58
CA SER A 9 -10.25 -12.99 12.93
C SER A 9 -10.60 -14.48 13.05
N ASN A 10 -10.88 -15.15 11.93
CA ASN A 10 -11.19 -16.58 11.86
C ASN A 10 -9.97 -17.45 11.48
N PHE A 11 -8.77 -16.87 11.45
CA PHE A 11 -7.56 -17.62 11.16
C PHE A 11 -7.28 -18.68 12.23
N LYS A 12 -7.23 -19.95 11.82
CA LYS A 12 -7.07 -21.11 12.73
C LYS A 12 -5.65 -21.72 12.71
N GLY A 13 -4.73 -21.07 11.98
CA GLY A 13 -3.43 -21.69 11.72
C GLY A 13 -3.52 -22.83 10.68
N GLY A 14 -2.41 -23.51 10.47
CA GLY A 14 -2.29 -24.61 9.49
C GLY A 14 -0.82 -25.00 9.30
N ASP A 15 -0.54 -25.82 8.29
CA ASP A 15 0.83 -26.14 7.86
C ASP A 15 1.16 -25.28 6.64
N TYR A 16 1.81 -24.14 6.89
CA TYR A 16 2.15 -23.15 5.87
C TYR A 16 3.62 -22.76 5.97
N ASP A 17 4.32 -22.75 4.83
CA ASP A 17 5.69 -22.23 4.71
C ASP A 17 5.72 -20.70 4.66
N LEU A 18 4.67 -20.09 4.10
CA LEU A 18 4.54 -18.66 3.87
C LEU A 18 3.09 -18.19 4.08
N VAL A 19 2.95 -17.08 4.77
CA VAL A 19 1.71 -16.34 4.87
C VAL A 19 1.88 -14.98 4.18
N ILE A 20 0.94 -14.61 3.30
CA ILE A 20 0.86 -13.29 2.69
C ILE A 20 -0.42 -12.62 3.19
N HIS A 21 -0.27 -11.58 4.01
CA HIS A 21 -1.37 -10.84 4.61
C HIS A 21 -1.53 -9.45 3.99
N LEU A 22 -2.49 -9.31 3.08
CA LEU A 22 -2.79 -8.04 2.39
C LEU A 22 -4.11 -7.41 2.86
N ALA A 23 -4.92 -8.15 3.62
CA ALA A 23 -6.23 -7.70 4.07
C ALA A 23 -6.11 -6.59 5.11
N ALA A 24 -6.58 -5.40 4.77
CA ALA A 24 -6.67 -4.25 5.66
C ALA A 24 -7.60 -3.19 5.08
N TRP A 25 -8.08 -2.28 5.91
CA TRP A 25 -8.66 -1.03 5.46
C TRP A 25 -7.54 -0.02 5.18
N ALA A 26 -7.65 0.72 4.07
CA ALA A 26 -6.54 1.50 3.52
C ALA A 26 -6.93 2.92 3.08
N ASP A 27 -8.04 3.47 3.57
CA ASP A 27 -8.46 4.84 3.27
C ASP A 27 -8.06 5.78 4.41
N ILE A 28 -7.19 6.75 4.10
CA ILE A 28 -6.69 7.73 5.06
C ILE A 28 -7.83 8.60 5.61
N ARG A 29 -8.72 9.08 4.74
CA ARG A 29 -9.79 10.01 5.11
C ARG A 29 -10.85 9.33 5.96
N GLU A 30 -11.27 8.15 5.54
CA GLU A 30 -12.19 7.33 6.32
C GLU A 30 -11.61 6.98 7.70
N SER A 31 -10.30 6.77 7.80
CA SER A 31 -9.65 6.47 9.08
C SER A 31 -9.71 7.62 10.08
N LEU A 32 -9.71 8.89 9.60
CA LEU A 32 -9.87 10.05 10.46
C LEU A 32 -11.30 10.15 11.06
N GLU A 33 -12.28 9.68 10.30
CA GLU A 33 -13.69 9.65 10.73
C GLU A 33 -13.99 8.46 11.65
N ASN A 34 -13.29 7.33 11.44
CA ASN A 34 -13.55 6.06 12.12
C ASN A 34 -12.27 5.41 12.70
N PRO A 35 -11.51 6.10 13.58
CA PRO A 35 -10.20 5.64 14.04
C PRO A 35 -10.25 4.28 14.76
N ASP A 36 -11.24 4.08 15.65
CA ASP A 36 -11.39 2.85 16.41
C ASP A 36 -11.68 1.64 15.53
N ALA A 37 -12.47 1.83 14.47
CA ALA A 37 -12.77 0.77 13.52
C ALA A 37 -11.52 0.36 12.70
N TYR A 38 -10.65 1.30 12.36
CA TYR A 38 -9.37 1.02 11.71
C TYR A 38 -8.42 0.27 12.65
N TYR A 39 -8.34 0.68 13.92
CA TYR A 39 -7.54 -0.03 14.90
C TYR A 39 -8.05 -1.46 15.12
N GLU A 40 -9.35 -1.62 15.32
CA GLU A 40 -9.96 -2.94 15.50
C GLU A 40 -9.69 -3.86 14.28
N ASN A 41 -9.94 -3.36 13.06
CA ASN A 41 -9.78 -4.15 11.85
C ASN A 41 -8.32 -4.47 11.53
N ASN A 42 -7.45 -3.45 11.54
CA ASN A 42 -6.07 -3.59 11.04
C ASN A 42 -5.10 -4.12 12.09
N VAL A 43 -5.39 -3.95 13.39
CA VAL A 43 -4.48 -4.33 14.47
C VAL A 43 -5.04 -5.50 15.27
N VAL A 44 -6.22 -5.31 15.91
CA VAL A 44 -6.75 -6.31 16.85
C VAL A 44 -7.07 -7.62 16.12
N LYS A 45 -7.77 -7.55 14.99
CA LYS A 45 -8.11 -8.74 14.20
C LYS A 45 -6.89 -9.38 13.51
N ALA A 46 -5.86 -8.60 13.17
CA ALA A 46 -4.63 -9.15 12.56
C ALA A 46 -3.70 -9.83 13.58
N LYS A 47 -3.75 -9.41 14.85
CA LYS A 47 -2.83 -9.89 15.88
C LYS A 47 -2.76 -11.42 16.02
N PRO A 48 -3.86 -12.19 16.02
CA PRO A 48 -3.78 -13.66 16.10
C PRO A 48 -2.95 -14.31 14.98
N LEU A 49 -3.01 -13.76 13.76
CA LEU A 49 -2.20 -14.21 12.63
C LEU A 49 -0.72 -13.94 12.87
N PHE A 50 -0.37 -12.73 13.32
CA PHE A 50 1.01 -12.35 13.63
C PHE A 50 1.58 -13.20 14.77
N ASP A 51 0.82 -13.39 15.86
CA ASP A 51 1.19 -14.23 17.00
C ASP A 51 1.42 -15.69 16.57
N TRP A 52 0.58 -16.21 15.68
CA TRP A 52 0.71 -17.56 15.16
C TRP A 52 1.97 -17.70 14.30
N CYS A 53 2.24 -16.78 13.37
CA CYS A 53 3.46 -16.77 12.58
C CYS A 53 4.71 -16.70 13.46
N GLY A 54 4.67 -15.92 14.54
CA GLY A 54 5.77 -15.84 15.51
C GLY A 54 6.00 -17.16 16.26
N LYS A 55 4.93 -17.83 16.70
CA LYS A 55 5.01 -19.12 17.43
C LYS A 55 5.52 -20.27 16.57
N THR A 56 5.13 -20.28 15.29
CA THR A 56 5.49 -21.34 14.34
C THR A 56 6.75 -21.03 13.54
N ASN A 57 7.29 -19.81 13.69
CA ASN A 57 8.36 -19.26 12.85
C ASN A 57 8.03 -19.27 11.34
N THR A 58 6.75 -19.26 10.99
CA THR A 58 6.27 -19.22 9.61
C THR A 58 6.63 -17.85 9.00
N ARG A 59 7.15 -17.86 7.78
CA ARG A 59 7.46 -16.64 7.02
C ARG A 59 6.19 -15.80 6.82
N LEU A 60 6.25 -14.49 7.15
CA LEU A 60 5.13 -13.58 6.98
C LEU A 60 5.52 -12.39 6.09
N LEU A 61 4.81 -12.21 4.97
CA LEU A 61 4.81 -10.96 4.20
C LEU A 61 3.50 -10.24 4.46
N TYR A 62 3.53 -8.99 4.89
CA TYR A 62 2.30 -8.24 5.17
C TYR A 62 2.32 -6.84 4.57
N ALA A 63 1.12 -6.35 4.22
CA ALA A 63 0.95 -4.99 3.70
C ALA A 63 1.15 -3.97 4.82
N SER A 64 2.27 -3.23 4.76
CA SER A 64 2.47 -1.95 5.43
C SER A 64 2.18 -0.81 4.45
N SER A 65 2.65 0.39 4.71
CA SER A 65 2.39 1.57 3.88
C SER A 65 3.52 2.58 3.97
N SER A 66 3.81 3.27 2.89
CA SER A 66 4.70 4.45 2.89
C SER A 66 4.21 5.59 3.78
N ALA A 67 2.91 5.59 4.15
CA ALA A 67 2.38 6.55 5.12
C ALA A 67 3.02 6.44 6.51
N VAL A 68 3.71 5.32 6.82
CA VAL A 68 4.47 5.15 8.07
C VAL A 68 5.75 6.00 8.09
N ASP A 69 6.31 6.36 6.93
CA ASP A 69 7.53 7.16 6.81
C ASP A 69 7.33 8.64 7.18
N GLY A 70 6.07 9.09 7.22
CA GLY A 70 5.68 10.46 7.61
C GLY A 70 5.26 10.57 9.07
N ASN A 71 4.36 11.51 9.34
CA ASN A 71 3.77 11.73 10.65
C ASN A 71 2.66 10.69 10.92
N TYR A 72 3.03 9.41 11.05
CA TYR A 72 2.07 8.31 11.20
C TYR A 72 1.07 8.49 12.36
N TRP A 73 1.44 9.28 13.39
CA TRP A 73 0.58 9.57 14.56
C TRP A 73 -0.58 10.52 14.25
N GLU A 74 -0.54 11.25 13.13
CA GLU A 74 -1.62 12.15 12.71
C GLU A 74 -2.72 11.43 11.92
N ASN A 75 -2.50 10.15 11.60
CA ASN A 75 -3.34 9.39 10.70
C ASN A 75 -3.58 7.98 11.26
N PRO A 76 -4.82 7.64 11.66
CA PRO A 76 -5.14 6.34 12.27
C PRO A 76 -4.81 5.15 11.36
N TYR A 77 -4.95 5.29 10.03
CA TYR A 77 -4.52 4.25 9.10
C TYR A 77 -3.00 4.04 9.19
N ALA A 78 -2.19 5.10 9.06
CA ALA A 78 -0.74 5.01 9.15
C ALA A 78 -0.29 4.48 10.53
N MET A 79 -0.93 4.94 11.60
CA MET A 79 -0.71 4.43 12.97
C MET A 79 -0.98 2.92 13.04
N SER A 80 -2.06 2.42 12.45
CA SER A 80 -2.38 0.99 12.43
C SER A 80 -1.29 0.16 11.73
N LYS A 81 -0.72 0.69 10.64
CA LYS A 81 0.38 0.04 9.92
C LYS A 81 1.69 0.07 10.71
N TRP A 82 2.00 1.19 11.36
CA TRP A 82 3.15 1.27 12.26
C TRP A 82 3.04 0.27 13.42
N ILE A 83 1.86 0.14 14.07
CA ILE A 83 1.64 -0.85 15.13
C ILE A 83 1.86 -2.27 14.60
N ASN A 84 1.39 -2.59 13.38
CA ASN A 84 1.65 -3.88 12.75
C ASN A 84 3.15 -4.15 12.59
N GLU A 85 3.94 -3.13 12.21
CA GLU A 85 5.40 -3.25 12.14
C GLU A 85 6.04 -3.53 13.52
N GLN A 86 5.53 -2.88 14.60
CA GLN A 86 6.04 -3.09 15.95
C GLN A 86 5.71 -4.49 16.53
N MET A 87 4.59 -5.08 16.14
CA MET A 87 4.19 -6.42 16.59
C MET A 87 4.59 -7.55 15.65
N ALA A 88 5.22 -7.21 14.53
CA ALA A 88 5.60 -8.20 13.51
C ALA A 88 6.66 -9.19 14.03
N PRO A 89 6.49 -10.50 13.75
CA PRO A 89 7.47 -11.50 14.16
C PRO A 89 8.81 -11.34 13.42
N PRO A 90 9.93 -11.83 13.99
CA PRO A 90 11.27 -11.66 13.38
C PRO A 90 11.37 -12.18 11.93
N ASN A 91 10.68 -13.29 11.59
CA ASN A 91 10.68 -13.86 10.25
C ASN A 91 9.59 -13.20 9.37
N SER A 92 9.57 -11.86 9.28
CA SER A 92 8.55 -11.15 8.53
C SER A 92 9.09 -9.97 7.72
N VAL A 93 8.34 -9.57 6.70
CA VAL A 93 8.55 -8.33 5.93
C VAL A 93 7.28 -7.51 5.93
N GLY A 94 7.37 -6.27 6.42
CA GLY A 94 6.35 -5.25 6.25
C GLY A 94 6.59 -4.49 4.94
N MET A 95 5.81 -4.80 3.92
CA MET A 95 5.93 -4.14 2.62
C MET A 95 5.29 -2.75 2.69
N ARG A 96 6.10 -1.69 2.76
CA ARG A 96 5.64 -0.30 2.74
C ARG A 96 5.28 0.08 1.31
N PHE A 97 4.07 -0.26 0.90
CA PHE A 97 3.58 0.10 -0.42
C PHE A 97 3.38 1.60 -0.55
N THR A 98 3.79 2.15 -1.70
CA THR A 98 3.44 3.49 -2.15
C THR A 98 2.03 3.50 -2.75
N THR A 99 1.71 4.41 -3.66
CA THR A 99 0.37 4.49 -4.24
C THR A 99 0.16 3.40 -5.29
N VAL A 100 -0.47 2.30 -4.89
CA VAL A 100 -0.78 1.18 -5.79
C VAL A 100 -1.90 1.56 -6.74
N TYR A 101 -1.73 1.26 -8.03
CA TYR A 101 -2.75 1.44 -9.05
C TYR A 101 -2.89 0.21 -9.95
N ALA A 102 -4.06 0.10 -10.56
CA ALA A 102 -4.38 -0.87 -11.60
C ALA A 102 -5.45 -0.28 -12.54
N PRO A 103 -5.57 -0.75 -13.78
CA PRO A 103 -6.63 -0.30 -14.69
C PRO A 103 -8.04 -0.48 -14.16
N ASP A 104 -8.27 -1.53 -13.39
CA ASP A 104 -9.52 -1.84 -12.69
C ASP A 104 -9.59 -1.27 -11.26
N SER A 105 -8.69 -0.33 -10.90
CA SER A 105 -8.75 0.34 -9.59
C SER A 105 -10.15 0.85 -9.29
N ARG A 106 -10.61 0.60 -8.05
CA ARG A 106 -11.92 1.04 -7.60
C ARG A 106 -12.11 2.53 -7.82
N ASP A 107 -13.32 2.94 -8.12
CA ASP A 107 -13.70 4.32 -8.44
C ASP A 107 -13.64 5.31 -7.26
N ASN A 108 -13.41 4.83 -6.04
CA ASN A 108 -13.10 5.66 -4.86
C ASN A 108 -11.59 5.84 -4.63
N MET A 109 -10.73 5.15 -5.39
CA MET A 109 -9.28 5.34 -5.34
C MET A 109 -8.85 6.44 -6.31
N MET A 110 -7.78 7.16 -5.99
CA MET A 110 -7.32 8.32 -6.77
C MET A 110 -7.16 8.03 -8.27
N TYR A 111 -6.54 6.90 -8.63
CA TYR A 111 -6.39 6.50 -10.03
C TYR A 111 -7.75 6.26 -10.70
N GLY A 112 -8.65 5.52 -10.06
CA GLY A 112 -10.00 5.26 -10.56
C GLY A 112 -10.82 6.54 -10.73
N LEU A 113 -10.76 7.46 -9.77
CA LEU A 113 -11.42 8.76 -9.85
C LEU A 113 -10.94 9.58 -11.07
N LEU A 114 -9.63 9.59 -11.35
CA LEU A 114 -9.07 10.28 -12.50
C LEU A 114 -9.41 9.57 -13.81
N ARG A 115 -9.25 8.24 -13.88
CA ARG A 115 -9.60 7.43 -15.05
C ARG A 115 -11.06 7.63 -15.47
N ASP A 116 -11.99 7.55 -14.52
CA ASP A 116 -13.43 7.61 -14.77
C ASP A 116 -13.97 9.05 -14.84
N LYS A 117 -13.08 10.05 -14.76
CA LYS A 117 -13.45 11.49 -14.75
C LYS A 117 -14.43 11.85 -13.64
N LYS A 118 -14.32 11.19 -12.49
CA LYS A 118 -15.13 11.45 -11.29
C LYS A 118 -14.42 12.34 -10.28
N ALA A 119 -13.16 12.66 -10.50
CA ALA A 119 -12.41 13.58 -9.65
C ALA A 119 -13.02 14.99 -9.74
N THR A 120 -13.25 15.62 -8.61
CA THR A 120 -13.81 16.99 -8.52
C THR A 120 -12.75 18.02 -8.17
N TYR A 121 -11.55 17.58 -7.78
CA TYR A 121 -10.39 18.40 -7.48
C TYR A 121 -9.13 17.52 -7.53
N VAL A 122 -7.98 18.18 -7.56
CA VAL A 122 -6.66 17.59 -7.36
C VAL A 122 -5.93 18.30 -6.22
N THR A 123 -4.83 17.72 -5.78
CA THR A 123 -3.92 18.33 -4.80
C THR A 123 -2.55 18.53 -5.43
N ASN A 124 -1.70 19.33 -4.80
CA ASN A 124 -0.32 19.54 -5.25
C ASN A 124 0.63 18.39 -4.84
N HIS A 125 0.09 17.32 -4.27
CA HIS A 125 0.88 16.16 -3.87
C HIS A 125 1.60 15.52 -5.06
N ARG A 126 2.73 14.93 -4.74
CA ARG A 126 3.44 13.99 -5.59
C ARG A 126 3.26 12.59 -5.02
N ARG A 127 3.12 11.60 -5.88
CA ARG A 127 2.96 10.20 -5.46
C ARG A 127 3.90 9.32 -6.27
N ASP A 128 4.53 8.40 -5.59
CA ASP A 128 5.17 7.24 -6.19
C ASP A 128 4.06 6.23 -6.52
N TRP A 129 3.85 6.01 -7.83
CA TRP A 129 2.79 5.14 -8.34
C TRP A 129 3.37 3.80 -8.73
N ILE A 130 2.96 2.74 -8.04
CA ILE A 130 3.36 1.38 -8.36
C ILE A 130 2.20 0.58 -8.96
N HIS A 131 2.46 -0.06 -10.11
CA HIS A 131 1.46 -0.92 -10.73
C HIS A 131 1.25 -2.21 -9.94
N VAL A 132 0.00 -2.72 -9.91
CA VAL A 132 -0.33 -3.94 -9.15
C VAL A 132 0.50 -5.17 -9.60
N HIS A 133 0.86 -5.28 -10.87
CA HIS A 133 1.74 -6.36 -11.36
C HIS A 133 3.15 -6.26 -10.76
N ASP A 134 3.69 -5.04 -10.62
CA ASP A 134 4.98 -4.83 -9.94
C ASP A 134 4.89 -5.17 -8.45
N VAL A 135 3.76 -4.86 -7.79
CA VAL A 135 3.49 -5.32 -6.41
C VAL A 135 3.50 -6.85 -6.33
N CYS A 136 2.80 -7.53 -7.23
CA CYS A 136 2.79 -9.01 -7.28
C CYS A 136 4.18 -9.58 -7.53
N SER A 137 4.97 -8.96 -8.41
CA SER A 137 6.34 -9.38 -8.67
C SER A 137 7.24 -9.14 -7.45
N ALA A 138 7.11 -8.00 -6.75
CA ALA A 138 7.85 -7.70 -5.53
C ALA A 138 7.60 -8.75 -4.44
N ILE A 139 6.35 -9.16 -4.23
CA ILE A 139 5.97 -10.22 -3.29
C ILE A 139 6.67 -11.54 -3.67
N ARG A 140 6.68 -11.90 -4.96
CA ARG A 140 7.34 -13.11 -5.45
C ARG A 140 8.86 -13.09 -5.24
N PHE A 141 9.50 -11.93 -5.38
CA PHE A 141 10.93 -11.78 -5.13
C PHE A 141 11.26 -11.84 -3.63
N LEU A 142 10.44 -11.22 -2.77
CA LEU A 142 10.64 -11.23 -1.32
C LEU A 142 10.39 -12.60 -0.67
N ALA A 143 9.45 -13.38 -1.20
CA ALA A 143 9.02 -14.66 -0.61
C ALA A 143 10.19 -15.63 -0.29
N PRO A 144 11.15 -15.88 -1.21
CA PRO A 144 12.24 -16.84 -0.95
C PRO A 144 13.45 -16.22 -0.23
N THR A 145 13.45 -14.91 0.08
CA THR A 145 14.61 -14.24 0.67
C THR A 145 14.63 -14.36 2.19
N THR A 146 15.77 -13.99 2.78
CA THR A 146 15.94 -13.83 4.22
C THR A 146 15.81 -12.37 4.67
N VAL A 147 15.39 -11.46 3.78
CA VAL A 147 15.11 -10.06 4.13
C VAL A 147 14.01 -10.00 5.18
N THR A 148 14.18 -9.19 6.21
CA THR A 148 13.20 -9.00 7.29
C THR A 148 13.03 -7.52 7.63
N GLY A 149 11.96 -7.19 8.36
CA GLY A 149 11.63 -5.82 8.75
C GLY A 149 10.86 -5.05 7.68
N PRO A 150 10.67 -3.74 7.87
CA PRO A 150 10.00 -2.89 6.90
C PRO A 150 10.83 -2.71 5.62
N VAL A 151 10.19 -2.88 4.46
CA VAL A 151 10.81 -2.73 3.14
C VAL A 151 9.94 -1.82 2.28
N PRO A 152 10.45 -0.66 1.82
CA PRO A 152 9.73 0.17 0.86
C PRO A 152 9.54 -0.54 -0.48
N VAL A 153 8.32 -0.48 -1.01
CA VAL A 153 7.93 -1.08 -2.29
C VAL A 153 7.14 -0.06 -3.09
N GLY A 154 7.81 0.53 -4.07
CA GLY A 154 7.30 1.58 -4.95
C GLY A 154 7.95 1.52 -6.32
N TYR A 155 7.65 2.50 -7.15
CA TYR A 155 8.33 2.67 -8.45
C TYR A 155 9.71 3.33 -8.28
N GLY A 156 9.91 4.09 -7.18
CA GLY A 156 11.15 4.83 -6.90
C GLY A 156 11.21 6.22 -7.51
N GLU A 157 10.13 6.66 -8.16
CA GLU A 157 9.98 8.02 -8.68
C GLU A 157 8.57 8.54 -8.42
N SER A 158 8.44 9.82 -8.07
CA SER A 158 7.13 10.41 -7.84
C SER A 158 6.64 11.24 -9.03
N VAL A 159 5.34 11.17 -9.28
CA VAL A 159 4.64 11.96 -10.30
C VAL A 159 3.63 12.88 -9.62
N PRO A 160 3.58 14.20 -9.97
CA PRO A 160 2.55 15.08 -9.46
C PRO A 160 1.15 14.56 -9.83
N VAL A 161 0.23 14.54 -8.86
CA VAL A 161 -1.18 14.14 -9.09
C VAL A 161 -1.80 14.98 -10.22
N ARG A 162 -1.49 16.28 -10.26
CA ARG A 162 -1.94 17.17 -11.32
C ARG A 162 -1.49 16.73 -12.71
N LYS A 163 -0.22 16.29 -12.86
CA LYS A 163 0.30 15.80 -14.14
C LYS A 163 -0.47 14.55 -14.61
N LEU A 164 -0.85 13.69 -13.67
CA LEU A 164 -1.69 12.52 -14.00
C LEU A 164 -3.11 12.96 -14.41
N ALA A 165 -3.70 13.93 -13.72
CA ALA A 165 -5.00 14.49 -14.09
C ALA A 165 -4.97 15.11 -15.51
N GLU A 166 -3.92 15.84 -15.87
CA GLU A 166 -3.70 16.37 -17.22
C GLU A 166 -3.67 15.24 -18.27
N LYS A 167 -3.00 14.14 -17.97
CA LYS A 167 -2.95 12.96 -18.87
C LYS A 167 -4.34 12.32 -19.08
N PHE A 168 -5.20 12.36 -18.08
CA PHE A 168 -6.60 11.91 -18.20
C PHE A 168 -7.55 12.97 -18.78
N GLY A 169 -7.02 14.11 -19.25
CA GLY A 169 -7.82 15.19 -19.81
C GLY A 169 -8.62 15.96 -18.76
N GLN A 170 -8.09 16.08 -17.55
CA GLN A 170 -8.70 16.77 -16.41
C GLN A 170 -7.75 17.82 -15.80
N GLY A 171 -6.94 18.48 -16.62
CA GLY A 171 -5.96 19.48 -16.16
C GLY A 171 -6.56 20.75 -15.54
N ASP A 172 -7.85 21.03 -15.82
CA ASP A 172 -8.56 22.21 -15.32
C ASP A 172 -9.24 21.97 -13.95
N LEU A 173 -9.06 20.80 -13.33
CA LEU A 173 -9.61 20.55 -12.00
C LEU A 173 -9.07 21.55 -10.98
N PRO A 174 -9.93 22.06 -10.06
CA PRO A 174 -9.50 22.95 -9.00
C PRO A 174 -8.49 22.25 -8.08
N VAL A 175 -7.49 23.00 -7.63
CA VAL A 175 -6.50 22.53 -6.67
C VAL A 175 -7.02 22.81 -5.26
N LYS A 176 -7.08 21.78 -4.42
CA LYS A 176 -7.33 21.91 -2.98
C LYS A 176 -6.03 21.78 -2.20
N GLU A 177 -5.99 22.45 -1.06
CA GLU A 177 -4.92 22.28 -0.08
C GLU A 177 -4.97 20.90 0.58
N PHE A 178 -3.95 20.61 1.35
CA PHE A 178 -3.70 19.34 2.03
C PHE A 178 -4.87 18.79 2.83
N THR A 179 -4.97 17.44 2.83
CA THR A 179 -5.66 16.72 3.89
C THR A 179 -4.66 16.47 5.04
N PRO A 180 -5.00 16.78 6.29
CA PRO A 180 -4.13 16.45 7.43
C PRO A 180 -3.72 14.98 7.43
N GLY A 181 -2.44 14.71 7.73
CA GLY A 181 -1.90 13.36 7.76
C GLY A 181 -1.53 12.75 6.40
N GLU A 182 -1.70 13.47 5.29
CA GLU A 182 -1.16 13.08 3.99
C GLU A 182 0.27 13.64 3.80
N VAL A 183 1.17 12.84 3.24
CA VAL A 183 2.56 13.23 2.94
C VAL A 183 2.62 13.93 1.57
N ASP A 184 3.40 15.01 1.44
CA ASP A 184 3.55 15.79 0.20
C ASP A 184 4.12 14.98 -0.95
N ASP A 185 5.17 14.22 -0.66
CA ASP A 185 5.89 13.37 -1.60
C ASP A 185 6.28 12.06 -0.91
N ASN A 186 5.99 10.91 -1.50
CA ASN A 186 6.17 9.60 -0.90
C ASN A 186 7.03 8.65 -1.75
N VAL A 187 8.18 9.11 -2.22
CA VAL A 187 9.09 8.26 -3.02
C VAL A 187 9.66 7.13 -2.16
N ALA A 188 9.55 5.91 -2.65
CA ALA A 188 10.14 4.73 -2.02
C ALA A 188 11.65 4.65 -2.29
N ASP A 189 12.44 4.39 -1.25
CA ASP A 189 13.81 3.91 -1.42
C ASP A 189 13.78 2.40 -1.74
N ILE A 190 13.90 2.07 -3.03
CA ILE A 190 13.86 0.70 -3.52
C ILE A 190 15.20 -0.04 -3.48
N SER A 191 16.21 0.51 -2.81
CA SER A 191 17.58 -0.05 -2.77
C SER A 191 17.62 -1.50 -2.24
N VAL A 192 16.84 -1.82 -1.22
CA VAL A 192 16.70 -3.19 -0.69
C VAL A 192 16.12 -4.12 -1.75
N MET A 193 15.08 -3.69 -2.45
CA MET A 193 14.45 -4.48 -3.50
C MET A 193 15.40 -4.70 -4.69
N MET A 194 16.14 -3.66 -5.09
CA MET A 194 17.18 -3.77 -6.12
C MET A 194 18.30 -4.75 -5.71
N SER A 195 18.69 -4.77 -4.44
CA SER A 195 19.74 -5.67 -3.95
C SER A 195 19.37 -7.16 -4.05
N ILE A 196 18.09 -7.49 -4.07
CA ILE A 196 17.58 -8.86 -4.30
C ILE A 196 17.21 -9.12 -5.76
N GLY A 197 17.54 -8.19 -6.68
CA GLY A 197 17.32 -8.33 -8.12
C GLY A 197 15.95 -7.91 -8.62
N TRP A 198 15.13 -7.23 -7.79
CA TRP A 198 13.83 -6.73 -8.23
C TRP A 198 13.91 -5.26 -8.62
N ILE A 199 13.28 -4.91 -9.74
CA ILE A 199 13.03 -3.53 -10.20
C ILE A 199 11.58 -3.43 -10.69
N PRO A 200 10.89 -2.28 -10.48
CA PRO A 200 9.57 -2.05 -11.07
C PRO A 200 9.70 -1.87 -12.59
N MET A 201 8.70 -2.31 -13.33
CA MET A 201 8.73 -2.33 -14.79
C MET A 201 7.70 -1.42 -15.45
N ILE A 202 6.61 -1.06 -14.74
CA ILE A 202 5.45 -0.40 -15.34
C ILE A 202 5.36 1.04 -14.86
N ASN A 203 5.68 1.99 -15.77
CA ASN A 203 5.58 3.41 -15.49
C ASN A 203 4.15 3.91 -15.68
N ILE A 204 3.62 4.64 -14.71
CA ILE A 204 2.25 5.16 -14.76
C ILE A 204 2.01 6.11 -15.93
N LEU A 205 2.99 6.90 -16.33
CA LEU A 205 2.82 7.86 -17.43
C LEU A 205 2.71 7.17 -18.79
N ASP A 206 3.38 6.01 -18.95
CA ASP A 206 3.30 5.20 -20.16
C ASP A 206 1.97 4.44 -20.22
N THR A 207 1.52 3.89 -19.09
CA THR A 207 0.22 3.20 -18.99
C THR A 207 -0.95 4.12 -19.38
N VAL A 208 -0.94 5.38 -18.92
CA VAL A 208 -2.01 6.35 -19.25
C VAL A 208 -1.94 6.83 -20.70
N GLN A 209 -0.75 6.86 -21.32
CA GLN A 209 -0.61 7.29 -22.72
C GLN A 209 -1.18 6.27 -23.70
N ASN A 210 -1.03 5.00 -23.42
CA ASN A 210 -1.36 3.93 -24.36
C ASN A 210 -2.82 3.49 -24.27
N ASN A 211 -3.60 3.93 -23.26
CA ASN A 211 -4.94 3.39 -22.92
C ASN A 211 -4.96 1.84 -22.90
N GLU A 212 -3.81 1.23 -22.77
CA GLU A 212 -3.60 -0.20 -22.82
C GLU A 212 -3.05 -0.67 -21.49
N ASP A 213 -3.74 -1.66 -20.96
CA ASP A 213 -3.26 -2.51 -19.89
C ASP A 213 -2.24 -3.50 -20.50
N PRO A 214 -1.06 -3.71 -19.91
CA PRO A 214 -0.13 -4.75 -20.38
C PRO A 214 -0.66 -6.16 -20.14
#